data_684d13c617cb2aa0422c3af97f3e787b
#
_entry.id   684d13c617cb2aa0422c3af97f3e787b
#
_cell.length_a   1.000
_cell.length_b   1.000
_cell.length_c   1.000
_cell.angle_alpha   90.00
_cell.angle_beta   90.00
_cell.angle_gamma   90.00
#
_symmetry.space_group_name_H-M   'P 1'
#
loop_
_entity.id
_entity.type
_entity.pdbx_description
1 polymer ?
#
loop_
_entity_poly.entity_id
_entity_poly.type
_entity_poly.pdbx_seq_one_letter_code
_entity_poly.pdbx_strand_id
1 'polypeptide(L)'
;MKLLLSKMQKPCVIALCLFVLSISFSSCAKDDEFVTPNVDNTIWRMVDNYLTNKNTTIRQISFHNGYATYAHVNRHTGVIDYYDDLRANGRYYYDRQFGGFVIIDEKTGKPYEGLGTFRFNNGVLENGSMTFVLYR
;
A
#
# COMPACT_ATOMS: atom_id res chain seq x y z
N MET A 1 0.49 21.41 61.65
CA MET A 1 0.77 20.11 60.97
C MET A 1 -0.26 19.77 59.89
N LYS A 2 -1.53 19.93 60.10
CA LYS A 2 -2.58 19.63 59.07
C LYS A 2 -2.47 20.51 57.84
N LEU A 3 -2.04 21.76 57.91
CA LEU A 3 -1.88 22.68 56.79
C LEU A 3 -0.69 22.33 55.86
N LEU A 4 0.35 21.74 56.41
CA LEU A 4 1.52 21.29 55.64
C LEU A 4 1.19 20.02 54.81
N LEU A 5 0.41 19.09 55.36
CA LEU A 5 -0.02 17.87 54.68
C LEU A 5 -1.00 18.17 53.53
N SER A 6 -1.91 19.15 53.69
CA SER A 6 -2.83 19.55 52.61
C SER A 6 -2.09 20.27 51.46
N LYS A 7 -1.02 20.98 51.75
CA LYS A 7 -0.18 21.63 50.71
C LYS A 7 0.67 20.63 49.94
N MET A 8 1.07 19.51 50.53
CA MET A 8 1.82 18.47 49.87
C MET A 8 0.96 17.60 48.97
N GLN A 9 -0.32 17.41 49.29
CA GLN A 9 -1.22 16.60 48.49
C GLN A 9 -1.63 17.24 47.16
N LYS A 10 -1.79 18.57 47.11
CA LYS A 10 -2.19 19.29 45.90
C LYS A 10 -1.21 19.17 44.72
N PRO A 11 0.11 19.37 44.90
CA PRO A 11 1.07 19.21 43.80
C PRO A 11 1.20 17.76 43.30
N CYS A 12 1.00 16.78 44.16
CA CYS A 12 1.03 15.37 43.77
C CYS A 12 -0.16 14.99 42.86
N VAL A 13 -1.36 15.51 43.13
CA VAL A 13 -2.56 15.27 42.34
C VAL A 13 -2.42 15.96 40.96
N ILE A 14 -1.92 17.17 40.89
CA ILE A 14 -1.68 17.89 39.63
C ILE A 14 -0.62 17.17 38.79
N ALA A 15 0.46 16.70 39.38
CA ALA A 15 1.50 15.95 38.71
C ALA A 15 0.97 14.62 38.15
N LEU A 16 0.10 13.94 38.88
CA LEU A 16 -0.54 12.70 38.45
C LEU A 16 -1.47 12.93 37.24
N CYS A 17 -2.27 14.00 37.26
CA CYS A 17 -3.16 14.38 36.16
C CYS A 17 -2.37 14.72 34.89
N LEU A 18 -1.26 15.44 35.01
CA LEU A 18 -0.39 15.77 33.87
C LEU A 18 0.28 14.52 33.30
N PHE A 19 0.65 13.58 34.14
CA PHE A 19 1.23 12.32 33.70
C PHE A 19 0.24 11.45 32.92
N VAL A 20 -1.02 11.37 33.37
CA VAL A 20 -2.08 10.64 32.67
C VAL A 20 -2.39 11.27 31.31
N LEU A 21 -2.41 12.60 31.22
CA LEU A 21 -2.62 13.31 29.96
C LEU A 21 -1.47 13.05 28.96
N SER A 22 -0.23 13.01 29.43
CA SER A 22 0.90 12.74 28.53
C SER A 22 0.90 11.30 27.97
N ILE A 23 0.46 10.35 28.74
CA ILE A 23 0.27 8.95 28.27
C ILE A 23 -0.83 8.86 27.20
N SER A 24 -1.91 9.59 27.40
CA SER A 24 -3.01 9.62 26.43
C SER A 24 -2.57 10.19 25.09
N PHE A 25 -1.78 11.24 25.07
CA PHE A 25 -1.24 11.83 23.85
C PHE A 25 -0.25 10.90 23.14
N SER A 26 0.59 10.19 23.88
CA SER A 26 1.55 9.26 23.26
C SER A 26 0.88 8.03 22.65
N SER A 27 -0.24 7.54 23.21
CA SER A 27 -0.99 6.44 22.61
C SER A 27 -1.73 6.85 21.33
N CYS A 28 -2.28 8.07 21.24
CA CYS A 28 -2.85 8.60 20.01
C CYS A 28 -1.81 8.79 18.91
N ALA A 29 -0.58 9.21 19.23
CA ALA A 29 0.49 9.35 18.25
C ALA A 29 0.95 8.01 17.65
N LYS A 30 0.83 6.89 18.38
CA LYS A 30 1.17 5.55 17.89
C LYS A 30 0.13 4.99 16.92
N ASP A 31 -1.14 5.35 17.06
CA ASP A 31 -2.22 4.90 16.19
C ASP A 31 -2.16 5.55 14.80
N ASP A 32 -1.43 6.66 14.65
CA ASP A 32 -1.24 7.38 13.39
C ASP A 32 -0.01 6.90 12.59
N GLU A 33 0.77 5.94 13.08
CA GLU A 33 1.87 5.34 12.33
C GLU A 33 1.32 4.42 11.24
N PHE A 34 1.21 4.97 10.05
CA PHE A 34 0.83 4.22 8.87
C PHE A 34 2.03 3.44 8.35
N VAL A 35 1.90 2.12 8.28
CA VAL A 35 2.90 1.25 7.66
C VAL A 35 2.56 1.04 6.20
N THR A 36 3.40 1.54 5.30
CA THR A 36 3.27 1.28 3.86
C THR A 36 3.47 -0.22 3.60
N PRO A 37 2.54 -0.89 2.88
CA PRO A 37 2.73 -2.27 2.50
C PRO A 37 4.00 -2.44 1.67
N ASN A 38 4.81 -3.44 1.99
CA ASN A 38 6.00 -3.76 1.22
C ASN A 38 5.64 -4.78 0.14
N VAL A 39 5.66 -4.33 -1.11
CA VAL A 39 5.38 -5.17 -2.28
C VAL A 39 6.62 -5.38 -3.16
N ASP A 40 7.76 -4.80 -2.81
CA ASP A 40 8.96 -4.93 -3.62
C ASP A 40 9.39 -6.40 -3.75
N ASN A 41 9.90 -6.76 -4.92
CA ASN A 41 10.25 -8.14 -5.29
C ASN A 41 9.06 -9.11 -5.31
N THR A 42 7.86 -8.63 -5.61
CA THR A 42 6.67 -9.45 -5.75
C THR A 42 6.08 -9.37 -7.15
N ILE A 43 5.38 -10.43 -7.54
CA ILE A 43 4.66 -10.54 -8.80
C ILE A 43 3.21 -10.89 -8.48
N TRP A 44 2.29 -10.15 -9.08
CA TRP A 44 0.86 -10.31 -8.91
C TRP A 44 0.21 -10.56 -10.26
N ARG A 45 -0.71 -11.52 -10.31
CA ARG A 45 -1.42 -11.86 -11.53
C ARG A 45 -2.92 -11.70 -11.36
N MET A 46 -3.57 -11.26 -12.42
CA MET A 46 -5.02 -11.09 -12.45
C MET A 46 -5.72 -12.43 -12.20
N VAL A 47 -6.74 -12.39 -11.34
CA VAL A 47 -7.63 -13.55 -11.16
C VAL A 47 -8.42 -13.73 -12.45
N ASP A 48 -8.35 -14.94 -12.97
CA ASP A 48 -8.87 -15.30 -14.26
C ASP A 48 -9.74 -16.55 -14.12
N ASN A 49 -10.81 -16.63 -14.89
CA ASN A 49 -11.65 -17.81 -14.90
C ASN A 49 -11.02 -18.88 -15.84
N TYR A 50 -10.18 -19.70 -15.27
CA TYR A 50 -9.43 -20.73 -15.97
C TYR A 50 -10.28 -21.68 -16.82
N LEU A 51 -11.53 -21.91 -16.39
CA LEU A 51 -12.41 -22.85 -17.05
C LEU A 51 -12.91 -22.34 -18.41
N THR A 52 -12.93 -21.03 -18.59
CA THR A 52 -13.47 -20.39 -19.80
C THR A 52 -12.43 -19.67 -20.64
N ASN A 53 -11.26 -19.34 -20.05
CA ASN A 53 -10.24 -18.56 -20.73
C ASN A 53 -9.06 -19.44 -21.17
N LYS A 54 -9.02 -19.71 -22.47
CA LYS A 54 -7.93 -20.45 -23.13
C LYS A 54 -6.74 -19.56 -23.50
N ASN A 55 -6.74 -18.30 -23.11
CA ASN A 55 -5.68 -17.37 -23.44
C ASN A 55 -4.37 -17.78 -22.77
N THR A 56 -3.30 -17.76 -23.56
CA THR A 56 -1.95 -18.02 -23.09
C THR A 56 -1.33 -16.84 -22.34
N THR A 57 -1.99 -15.67 -22.39
CA THR A 57 -1.53 -14.44 -21.74
C THR A 57 -2.40 -14.08 -20.53
N ILE A 58 -1.78 -13.45 -19.55
CA ILE A 58 -2.43 -12.97 -18.34
C ILE A 58 -1.89 -11.58 -17.98
N ARG A 59 -2.72 -10.74 -17.40
CA ARG A 59 -2.29 -9.45 -16.87
C ARG A 59 -1.48 -9.64 -15.60
N GLN A 60 -0.36 -8.95 -15.52
CA GLN A 60 0.57 -9.06 -14.41
C GLN A 60 1.09 -7.69 -14.02
N ILE A 61 1.23 -7.48 -12.71
CA ILE A 61 2.01 -6.37 -12.17
C ILE A 61 3.16 -6.95 -11.34
N SER A 62 4.37 -6.50 -11.59
CA SER A 62 5.57 -6.87 -10.84
C SER A 62 6.22 -5.64 -10.25
N PHE A 63 6.75 -5.78 -9.04
CA PHE A 63 7.45 -4.72 -8.31
C PHE A 63 8.89 -5.15 -8.07
N HIS A 64 9.85 -4.32 -8.46
CA HIS A 64 11.26 -4.62 -8.30
C HIS A 64 12.08 -3.35 -8.18
N ASN A 65 12.85 -3.22 -7.10
CA ASN A 65 13.75 -2.08 -6.85
C ASN A 65 13.09 -0.71 -7.02
N GLY A 66 11.88 -0.54 -6.52
CA GLY A 66 11.15 0.72 -6.61
C GLY A 66 10.48 0.98 -7.96
N TYR A 67 10.56 0.02 -8.89
CA TYR A 67 9.89 0.06 -10.18
C TYR A 67 8.74 -0.94 -10.24
N ALA A 68 7.70 -0.59 -10.96
CA ALA A 68 6.60 -1.49 -11.25
C ALA A 68 6.42 -1.65 -12.75
N THR A 69 6.11 -2.85 -13.18
CA THR A 69 5.78 -3.16 -14.57
C THR A 69 4.41 -3.83 -14.62
N TYR A 70 3.50 -3.19 -15.32
CA TYR A 70 2.17 -3.72 -15.64
C TYR A 70 2.13 -4.11 -17.10
N ALA A 71 1.81 -5.36 -17.39
CA ALA A 71 1.82 -5.87 -18.77
C ALA A 71 1.01 -7.16 -18.89
N HIS A 72 0.67 -7.52 -20.12
CA HIS A 72 0.32 -8.91 -20.44
C HIS A 72 1.59 -9.74 -20.55
N VAL A 73 1.60 -10.88 -19.90
CA VAL A 73 2.73 -11.84 -19.96
C VAL A 73 2.22 -13.20 -20.40
N ASN A 74 3.12 -14.00 -20.97
CA ASN A 74 2.82 -15.39 -21.21
C ASN A 74 2.64 -16.12 -19.87
N ARG A 75 1.53 -16.81 -19.72
CA ARG A 75 1.13 -17.47 -18.48
C ARG A 75 2.13 -18.51 -18.00
N HIS A 76 2.81 -19.18 -18.91
CA HIS A 76 3.75 -20.24 -18.60
C HIS A 76 5.19 -19.77 -18.49
N THR A 77 5.62 -18.87 -19.37
CA THR A 77 7.02 -18.40 -19.42
C THR A 77 7.26 -17.08 -18.68
N GLY A 78 6.21 -16.30 -18.43
CA GLY A 78 6.34 -14.97 -17.84
C GLY A 78 6.90 -13.91 -18.79
N VAL A 79 7.11 -14.24 -20.06
CA VAL A 79 7.63 -13.30 -21.06
C VAL A 79 6.57 -12.24 -21.37
N ILE A 80 7.01 -10.98 -21.37
CA ILE A 80 6.13 -9.83 -21.64
C ILE A 80 5.68 -9.85 -23.11
N ASP A 81 4.38 -9.65 -23.33
CA ASP A 81 3.82 -9.44 -24.66
C ASP A 81 4.04 -7.97 -25.04
N TYR A 82 5.01 -7.74 -25.92
CA TYR A 82 5.37 -6.40 -26.38
C TYR A 82 4.40 -5.80 -27.40
N TYR A 83 3.49 -6.58 -27.92
CA TYR A 83 2.48 -6.13 -28.87
C TYR A 83 1.24 -5.53 -28.20
N ASP A 84 1.19 -5.59 -26.88
CA ASP A 84 0.08 -5.04 -26.12
C ASP A 84 0.32 -3.58 -25.75
N ASP A 85 -0.62 -2.72 -26.10
CA ASP A 85 -0.60 -1.28 -25.82
C ASP A 85 -0.80 -0.94 -24.33
N LEU A 86 -1.20 -1.92 -23.52
CA LEU A 86 -1.52 -1.73 -22.09
C LEU A 86 -0.30 -1.82 -21.18
N ARG A 87 0.91 -1.76 -21.71
CA ARG A 87 2.13 -1.84 -20.90
C ARG A 87 2.43 -0.53 -20.20
N ALA A 88 2.67 -0.59 -18.88
CA ALA A 88 3.18 0.50 -18.09
C ALA A 88 4.43 0.07 -17.34
N ASN A 89 5.45 0.89 -17.31
CA ASN A 89 6.69 0.64 -16.60
C ASN A 89 7.24 1.96 -16.06
N GLY A 90 7.52 2.01 -14.77
CA GLY A 90 8.07 3.19 -14.14
C GLY A 90 8.20 3.03 -12.64
N ARG A 91 8.66 4.08 -11.99
CA ARG A 91 8.70 4.13 -10.53
C ARG A 91 7.29 4.02 -9.98
N TYR A 92 7.14 3.41 -8.82
CA TYR A 92 5.87 3.37 -8.13
C TYR A 92 5.97 4.02 -6.76
N TYR A 93 4.83 4.51 -6.26
CA TYR A 93 4.69 4.98 -4.90
C TYR A 93 3.36 4.54 -4.33
N TYR A 94 3.27 4.52 -3.00
CA TYR A 94 2.02 4.22 -2.31
C TYR A 94 1.28 5.52 -2.02
N ASP A 95 0.06 5.63 -2.55
CA ASP A 95 -0.84 6.75 -2.30
C ASP A 95 -1.69 6.43 -1.08
N ARG A 96 -1.43 7.14 0.01
CA ARG A 96 -2.14 6.94 1.29
C ARG A 96 -3.61 7.35 1.23
N GLN A 97 -3.95 8.32 0.38
CA GLN A 97 -5.32 8.79 0.22
C GLN A 97 -6.20 7.73 -0.42
N PHE A 98 -5.69 7.04 -1.44
CA PHE A 98 -6.42 6.01 -2.17
C PHE A 98 -6.10 4.58 -1.70
N GLY A 99 -5.11 4.42 -0.83
CA GLY A 99 -4.75 3.13 -0.25
C GLY A 99 -4.15 2.15 -1.25
N GLY A 100 -3.33 2.62 -2.18
CA GLY A 100 -2.79 1.77 -3.22
C GLY A 100 -1.54 2.30 -3.91
N PHE A 101 -1.04 1.51 -4.85
CA PHE A 101 0.17 1.79 -5.59
C PHE A 101 -0.13 2.46 -6.93
N VAL A 102 0.65 3.48 -7.26
CA VAL A 102 0.55 4.25 -8.50
C VAL A 102 1.86 4.14 -9.26
N ILE A 103 1.79 3.86 -10.56
CA ILE A 103 2.95 3.80 -11.44
C ILE A 103 3.09 5.14 -12.15
N ILE A 104 4.29 5.71 -12.10
CA ILE A 104 4.63 6.97 -12.74
C ILE A 104 5.14 6.71 -14.16
N ASP A 105 4.56 7.42 -15.12
CA ASP A 105 5.13 7.52 -16.46
C ASP A 105 6.34 8.43 -16.44
N GLU A 106 7.52 7.88 -16.65
CA GLU A 106 8.77 8.63 -16.59
C GLU A 106 8.88 9.70 -17.68
N LYS A 107 8.16 9.57 -18.78
CA LYS A 107 8.13 10.57 -19.86
C LYS A 107 7.41 11.85 -19.43
N THR A 108 6.37 11.73 -18.63
CA THR A 108 5.56 12.88 -18.19
C THR A 108 5.82 13.28 -16.74
N GLY A 109 6.40 12.38 -15.93
CA GLY A 109 6.56 12.54 -14.50
C GLY A 109 5.25 12.44 -13.72
N LYS A 110 4.17 12.01 -14.37
CA LYS A 110 2.83 11.89 -13.81
C LYS A 110 2.36 10.44 -13.84
N PRO A 111 1.34 10.06 -13.05
CA PRO A 111 0.74 8.73 -13.15
C PRO A 111 0.31 8.42 -14.59
N TYR A 112 0.43 7.16 -14.98
CA TYR A 112 -0.05 6.71 -16.29
C TYR A 112 -1.54 7.01 -16.45
N GLU A 113 -1.88 7.70 -17.53
CA GLU A 113 -3.25 8.04 -17.85
C GLU A 113 -4.08 6.77 -18.10
N GLY A 114 -5.23 6.68 -17.43
CA GLY A 114 -6.16 5.55 -17.58
C GLY A 114 -5.78 4.28 -16.82
N LEU A 115 -4.59 4.19 -16.21
CA LEU A 115 -4.21 3.01 -15.43
C LEU A 115 -4.79 3.02 -14.02
N GLY A 116 -4.80 4.17 -13.35
CA GLY A 116 -5.32 4.30 -11.99
C GLY A 116 -4.42 3.72 -10.91
N THR A 117 -5.04 3.41 -9.79
CA THR A 117 -4.37 2.94 -8.57
C THR A 117 -4.60 1.46 -8.37
N PHE A 118 -3.54 0.73 -8.02
CA PHE A 118 -3.63 -0.66 -7.56
C PHE A 118 -3.82 -0.65 -6.05
N ARG A 119 -5.06 -0.77 -5.60
CA ARG A 119 -5.42 -0.73 -4.18
C ARG A 119 -5.04 -2.03 -3.49
N PHE A 120 -4.35 -1.91 -2.35
CA PHE A 120 -4.02 -3.06 -1.53
C PHE A 120 -5.11 -3.27 -0.49
N ASN A 121 -5.83 -4.39 -0.57
CA ASN A 121 -6.95 -4.70 0.31
C ASN A 121 -6.97 -6.20 0.64
N ASN A 122 -6.85 -6.55 1.92
CA ASN A 122 -6.92 -7.92 2.42
C ASN A 122 -5.99 -8.91 1.66
N GLY A 123 -4.76 -8.49 1.37
CA GLY A 123 -3.76 -9.34 0.73
C GLY A 123 -3.91 -9.49 -0.78
N VAL A 124 -4.79 -8.72 -1.42
CA VAL A 124 -4.93 -8.66 -2.88
C VAL A 124 -4.74 -7.25 -3.40
N LEU A 125 -4.41 -7.12 -4.68
CA LEU A 125 -4.40 -5.83 -5.37
C LEU A 125 -5.65 -5.71 -6.24
N GLU A 126 -6.30 -4.56 -6.17
CA GLU A 126 -7.51 -4.26 -6.94
C GLU A 126 -7.26 -3.04 -7.82
N ASN A 127 -7.61 -3.15 -9.09
CA ASN A 127 -7.60 -2.03 -10.03
C ASN A 127 -8.90 -2.04 -10.82
N GLY A 128 -9.81 -1.12 -10.49
CA GLY A 128 -11.17 -1.16 -11.03
C GLY A 128 -11.87 -2.48 -10.69
N SER A 129 -12.36 -3.18 -11.71
CA SER A 129 -12.98 -4.51 -11.56
C SER A 129 -11.97 -5.66 -11.54
N MET A 130 -10.69 -5.38 -11.77
CA MET A 130 -9.64 -6.40 -11.81
C MET A 130 -9.09 -6.67 -10.42
N THR A 131 -8.91 -7.94 -10.10
CA THR A 131 -8.28 -8.40 -8.87
C THR A 131 -7.02 -9.17 -9.20
N PHE A 132 -5.92 -8.82 -8.54
CA PHE A 132 -4.63 -9.47 -8.69
C PHE A 132 -4.26 -10.17 -7.40
N VAL A 133 -3.84 -11.42 -7.51
CA VAL A 133 -3.37 -12.22 -6.38
C VAL A 133 -1.86 -12.42 -6.46
N LEU A 134 -1.24 -12.61 -5.30
CA LEU A 134 0.20 -12.84 -5.21
C LEU A 134 0.54 -14.14 -5.96
N TYR A 135 1.44 -14.03 -6.93
CA TYR A 135 1.95 -15.17 -7.70
C TYR A 135 3.30 -15.65 -7.17
N ARG A 136 4.19 -14.68 -6.87
CA ARG A 136 5.55 -15.01 -6.43
C ARG A 136 6.15 -13.89 -5.58
#